data_3d4edf47c4d39e80fcb098cc572f6083
#
_entry.id   3d4edf47c4d39e80fcb098cc572f6083
#
_cell.length_a   1.000
_cell.length_b   1.000
_cell.length_c   1.000
_cell.angle_alpha   90.00
_cell.angle_beta   90.00
_cell.angle_gamma   90.00
#
_symmetry.space_group_name_H-M   'P 1'
#
loop_
_entity.id
_entity.type
_entity.pdbx_description
1 polymer ?
#
loop_
_entity_poly.entity_id
_entity_poly.type
_entity_poly.pdbx_seq_one_letter_code
_entity_poly.pdbx_strand_id
1 'polypeptide(L)'
;MDAPTSHPEQSVRNPPTDRPLMIYDGDCNFCRRWISRWKAATGDRVGYCEYQKLGDRFPEIPRAALEHAVQLIELDGRVLSGADAVFRIFDFAPERRRLPRLLRRLPGFMPVARAAYRFVASHRVVFSRISRPW
;
A
#
# COMPACT_ATOMS: atom_id res chain seq x y z
N MET A 1 22.09 -4.62 2.93
CA MET A 1 21.70 -4.31 2.97
C MET A 1 20.98 -3.98 2.81
N ASP A 2 20.44 -3.91 2.66
CA ASP A 2 19.78 -3.49 2.53
C ASP A 2 19.13 -3.05 2.90
N ALA A 3 19.43 -3.45 3.42
CA ALA A 3 18.87 -2.73 4.00
C ALA A 3 18.21 -1.73 4.01
N PRO A 4 18.51 -1.24 3.56
CA PRO A 4 18.03 0.01 3.36
C PRO A 4 16.64 0.24 3.44
N THR A 5 16.06 -0.66 3.32
CA THR A 5 14.71 -0.61 3.44
C THR A 5 14.32 -0.79 4.81
N SER A 6 15.23 -0.83 5.65
CA SER A 6 14.94 -0.74 7.03
C SER A 6 14.63 0.67 7.35
N HIS A 7 13.57 1.12 6.89
CA HIS A 7 12.85 2.05 7.67
C HIS A 7 12.62 1.39 9.01
N PRO A 8 12.98 2.05 10.10
CA PRO A 8 12.63 1.55 11.40
C PRO A 8 11.16 1.19 11.31
N GLU A 9 10.83 0.02 11.71
CA GLU A 9 9.47 -0.46 11.63
C GLU A 9 8.56 0.61 12.16
N GLN A 10 7.91 1.30 11.25
CA GLN A 10 6.90 2.24 11.65
C GLN A 10 5.77 1.45 12.26
N SER A 11 5.36 1.87 13.44
CA SER A 11 4.21 1.28 14.10
C SER A 11 3.33 2.38 14.65
N VAL A 12 2.04 2.07 14.76
CA VAL A 12 1.07 2.99 15.33
C VAL A 12 0.59 2.45 16.67
N ARG A 13 0.25 3.36 17.59
CA ARG A 13 -0.19 2.97 18.93
C ARG A 13 -1.61 2.43 18.95
N ASN A 14 -2.46 2.92 18.06
CA ASN A 14 -3.87 2.55 18.03
C ASN A 14 -4.20 1.92 16.69
N PRO A 15 -3.79 0.67 16.46
CA PRO A 15 -4.06 0.01 15.18
C PRO A 15 -5.54 -0.31 15.01
N PRO A 16 -5.97 -0.58 13.78
CA PRO A 16 -7.33 -1.06 13.56
C PRO A 16 -7.55 -2.37 14.30
N THR A 17 -8.79 -2.63 14.72
CA THR A 17 -9.11 -3.78 15.56
C THR A 17 -9.73 -4.94 14.79
N ASP A 18 -10.40 -4.65 13.67
CA ASP A 18 -11.12 -5.66 12.89
C ASP A 18 -10.29 -6.27 11.78
N ARG A 19 -9.60 -5.43 11.04
CA ARG A 19 -8.91 -5.81 9.80
C ARG A 19 -7.84 -4.77 9.48
N PRO A 20 -6.81 -5.17 8.73
CA PRO A 20 -5.79 -4.21 8.31
C PRO A 20 -6.43 -3.07 7.52
N LEU A 21 -5.82 -1.89 7.59
CA LEU A 21 -6.34 -0.70 6.94
C LEU A 21 -5.33 -0.18 5.91
N MET A 22 -5.75 -0.11 4.66
CA MET A 22 -4.97 0.50 3.59
C MET A 22 -5.35 1.97 3.44
N ILE A 23 -4.36 2.84 3.53
CA ILE A 23 -4.56 4.28 3.39
C ILE A 23 -3.98 4.72 2.04
N TYR A 24 -4.72 5.50 1.31
CA TYR A 24 -4.36 5.92 -0.04
C TYR A 24 -4.72 7.37 -0.30
N ASP A 25 -4.17 7.92 -1.40
CA ASP A 25 -4.47 9.29 -1.82
C ASP A 25 -5.78 9.32 -2.60
N GLY A 26 -6.81 9.86 -1.98
CA GLY A 26 -8.14 9.95 -2.57
C GLY A 26 -8.26 10.93 -3.74
N ASP A 27 -7.30 11.85 -3.89
CA ASP A 27 -7.30 12.81 -4.97
C ASP A 27 -6.57 12.30 -6.22
N CYS A 28 -5.96 11.14 -6.14
CA CYS A 28 -5.21 10.55 -7.24
C CYS A 28 -6.08 9.55 -7.99
N ASN A 29 -6.42 9.86 -9.26
CA ASN A 29 -7.23 8.96 -10.09
C ASN A 29 -6.58 7.60 -10.29
N PHE A 30 -5.29 7.59 -10.52
CA PHE A 30 -4.53 6.36 -10.67
C PHE A 30 -4.61 5.50 -9.40
N CYS A 31 -4.41 6.12 -8.25
CA CYS A 31 -4.49 5.43 -6.96
C CYS A 31 -5.89 4.85 -6.74
N ARG A 32 -6.94 5.62 -7.02
CA ARG A 32 -8.32 5.18 -6.81
C ARG A 32 -8.68 3.98 -7.69
N ARG A 33 -8.15 3.91 -8.89
CA ARG A 33 -8.38 2.76 -9.77
C ARG A 33 -7.78 1.49 -9.22
N TRP A 34 -6.54 1.57 -8.75
CA TRP A 34 -5.89 0.42 -8.15
C TRP A 34 -6.58 -0.01 -6.88
N ILE A 35 -6.98 0.97 -6.04
CA ILE A 35 -7.73 0.68 -4.81
C ILE A 35 -9.03 -0.05 -5.15
N SER A 36 -9.73 0.38 -6.18
CA SER A 36 -10.98 -0.27 -6.59
C SER A 36 -10.75 -1.75 -6.93
N ARG A 37 -9.67 -2.05 -7.64
CA ARG A 37 -9.30 -3.42 -7.98
C ARG A 37 -8.94 -4.23 -6.75
N TRP A 38 -8.18 -3.63 -5.84
CA TRP A 38 -7.78 -4.31 -4.60
C TRP A 38 -8.97 -4.57 -3.69
N LYS A 39 -9.90 -3.64 -3.61
CA LYS A 39 -11.15 -3.85 -2.86
C LYS A 39 -11.92 -5.05 -3.40
N ALA A 40 -12.02 -5.16 -4.71
CA ALA A 40 -12.70 -6.29 -5.33
C ALA A 40 -12.00 -7.60 -5.00
N ALA A 41 -10.67 -7.61 -4.95
CA ALA A 41 -9.88 -8.81 -4.69
C ALA A 41 -9.89 -9.21 -3.21
N THR A 42 -9.87 -8.24 -2.29
CA THR A 42 -9.75 -8.50 -0.85
C THR A 42 -11.08 -8.55 -0.11
N GLY A 43 -12.14 -7.96 -0.70
CA GLY A 43 -13.45 -7.93 -0.06
C GLY A 43 -13.39 -7.23 1.29
N ASP A 44 -14.02 -7.83 2.29
CA ASP A 44 -14.09 -7.26 3.64
C ASP A 44 -12.85 -7.57 4.50
N ARG A 45 -11.86 -8.24 3.95
CA ARG A 45 -10.68 -8.64 4.71
C ARG A 45 -9.71 -7.49 4.96
N VAL A 46 -9.79 -6.42 4.15
CA VAL A 46 -8.95 -5.23 4.28
C VAL A 46 -9.87 -4.00 4.22
N GLY A 47 -9.66 -3.04 5.13
CA GLY A 47 -10.35 -1.76 5.08
C GLY A 47 -9.56 -0.78 4.24
N TYR A 48 -10.23 0.23 3.69
CA TYR A 48 -9.60 1.24 2.83
C TYR A 48 -10.09 2.63 3.25
N CYS A 49 -9.16 3.58 3.32
CA CYS A 49 -9.47 4.94 3.72
C CYS A 49 -8.59 5.93 2.96
N GLU A 50 -9.19 7.01 2.47
CA GLU A 50 -8.42 8.11 1.88
C GLU A 50 -7.68 8.85 2.99
N TYR A 51 -6.42 9.21 2.77
CA TYR A 51 -5.68 9.92 3.82
C TYR A 51 -6.31 11.28 4.12
N GLN A 52 -7.00 11.87 3.16
CA GLN A 52 -7.70 13.14 3.35
C GLN A 52 -8.82 13.05 4.39
N LYS A 53 -9.33 11.85 4.63
CA LYS A 53 -10.40 11.61 5.60
C LYS A 53 -9.91 11.00 6.91
N LEU A 54 -8.60 10.84 7.05
CA LEU A 54 -8.01 10.13 8.16
C LEU A 54 -8.07 10.92 9.49
N GLY A 55 -8.00 12.24 9.41
CA GLY A 55 -7.93 13.08 10.59
C GLY A 55 -6.66 12.81 11.38
N ASP A 56 -6.79 12.72 12.70
CA ASP A 56 -5.66 12.53 13.60
C ASP A 56 -5.47 11.07 14.03
N ARG A 57 -6.04 10.13 13.30
CA ARG A 57 -6.06 8.72 13.74
C ARG A 57 -4.68 8.11 13.86
N PHE A 58 -3.75 8.44 12.99
CA PHE A 58 -2.43 7.83 12.97
C PHE A 58 -1.36 8.90 12.88
N PRO A 59 -1.16 9.65 13.98
CA PRO A 59 -0.20 10.78 13.95
C PRO A 59 1.25 10.32 13.76
N GLU A 60 1.53 9.04 13.99
CA GLU A 60 2.87 8.48 13.81
C GLU A 60 3.29 8.43 12.34
N ILE A 61 2.33 8.45 11.41
CA ILE A 61 2.62 8.38 9.98
C ILE A 61 2.75 9.81 9.44
N PRO A 62 3.95 10.20 8.95
CA PRO A 62 4.12 11.55 8.41
C PRO A 62 3.22 11.78 7.21
N ARG A 63 2.71 12.99 7.08
CA ARG A 63 1.87 13.35 5.94
C ARG A 63 2.58 13.13 4.60
N ALA A 64 3.88 13.42 4.55
CA ALA A 64 4.66 13.20 3.33
C ALA A 64 4.63 11.73 2.90
N ALA A 65 4.66 10.80 3.85
CA ALA A 65 4.57 9.37 3.55
C ALA A 65 3.20 9.03 2.96
N LEU A 66 2.14 9.60 3.51
CA LEU A 66 0.78 9.40 3.01
C LEU A 66 0.59 9.93 1.60
N GLU A 67 1.25 11.04 1.29
CA GLU A 67 1.18 11.66 -0.04
C GLU A 67 1.97 10.90 -1.09
N HIS A 68 3.04 10.21 -0.68
CA HIS A 68 3.95 9.57 -1.63
C HIS A 68 3.65 8.11 -1.89
N ALA A 69 3.02 7.42 -0.95
CA ALA A 69 2.81 5.98 -1.10
C ALA A 69 1.60 5.51 -0.31
N VAL A 70 1.00 4.40 -0.76
CA VAL A 70 -0.02 3.74 0.03
C VAL A 70 0.61 3.19 1.32
N GLN A 71 -0.17 3.16 2.39
CA GLN A 71 0.26 2.67 3.69
C GLN A 71 -0.73 1.60 4.15
N LEU A 72 -0.22 0.47 4.60
CA LEU A 72 -1.06 -0.59 5.16
C LEU A 72 -0.75 -0.72 6.65
N ILE A 73 -1.76 -0.56 7.48
CA ILE A 73 -1.60 -0.70 8.92
C ILE A 73 -2.13 -2.08 9.31
N GLU A 74 -1.25 -2.91 9.82
CA GLU A 74 -1.59 -4.25 10.28
C GLU A 74 -2.26 -4.20 11.66
N LEU A 75 -2.92 -5.29 12.01
CA LEU A 75 -3.60 -5.38 13.31
C LEU A 75 -2.63 -5.28 14.50
N ASP A 76 -1.37 -5.65 14.30
CA ASP A 76 -0.35 -5.53 15.33
C ASP A 76 0.27 -4.14 15.41
N GLY A 77 -0.18 -3.21 14.56
CA GLY A 77 0.31 -1.85 14.55
C GLY A 77 1.41 -1.56 13.55
N ARG A 78 2.01 -2.58 12.92
CA ARG A 78 3.06 -2.36 11.93
C ARG A 78 2.50 -1.63 10.72
N VAL A 79 3.32 -0.76 10.13
CA VAL A 79 2.95 -0.01 8.93
C VAL A 79 3.84 -0.45 7.78
N LEU A 80 3.23 -0.94 6.73
CA LEU A 80 3.91 -1.28 5.49
C LEU A 80 3.62 -0.18 4.47
N SER A 81 4.59 0.11 3.62
CA SER A 81 4.50 1.24 2.70
C SER A 81 4.82 0.80 1.28
N GLY A 82 4.15 1.41 0.31
CA GLY A 82 4.47 1.23 -1.11
C GLY A 82 4.32 -0.22 -1.56
N ALA A 83 5.35 -0.74 -2.21
CA ALA A 83 5.33 -2.10 -2.75
C ALA A 83 5.08 -3.15 -1.68
N ASP A 84 5.66 -2.98 -0.50
CA ASP A 84 5.45 -3.92 0.61
C ASP A 84 3.98 -3.98 0.99
N ALA A 85 3.31 -2.83 1.06
CA ALA A 85 1.88 -2.78 1.36
C ALA A 85 1.06 -3.48 0.26
N VAL A 86 1.37 -3.20 -1.00
CA VAL A 86 0.65 -3.78 -2.14
C VAL A 86 0.77 -5.31 -2.14
N PHE A 87 1.99 -5.82 -1.98
CA PHE A 87 2.18 -7.27 -1.98
C PHE A 87 1.54 -7.92 -0.78
N ARG A 88 1.55 -7.25 0.37
CA ARG A 88 0.93 -7.79 1.57
C ARG A 88 -0.58 -7.94 1.43
N ILE A 89 -1.26 -6.99 0.79
CA ILE A 89 -2.72 -7.10 0.66
C ILE A 89 -3.14 -8.30 -0.17
N PHE A 90 -2.29 -8.79 -1.09
CA PHE A 90 -2.62 -10.00 -1.84
C PHE A 90 -2.72 -11.23 -0.95
N ASP A 91 -2.12 -11.22 0.24
CA ASP A 91 -2.32 -12.30 1.20
C ASP A 91 -3.77 -12.41 1.65
N PHE A 92 -4.53 -11.31 1.52
CA PHE A 92 -5.95 -11.27 1.87
C PHE A 92 -6.86 -11.45 0.65
N ALA A 93 -6.29 -11.79 -0.50
CA ALA A 93 -7.02 -12.03 -1.74
C ALA A 93 -6.89 -13.52 -2.10
N PRO A 94 -7.83 -14.38 -1.65
CA PRO A 94 -7.67 -15.84 -1.76
C PRO A 94 -7.40 -16.35 -3.16
N GLU A 95 -7.95 -15.70 -4.17
CA GLU A 95 -7.81 -16.15 -5.55
C GLU A 95 -6.57 -15.60 -6.24
N ARG A 96 -5.87 -14.65 -5.64
CA ARG A 96 -4.76 -13.94 -6.29
C ARG A 96 -3.48 -13.93 -5.48
N ARG A 97 -3.41 -14.72 -4.42
CA ARG A 97 -2.26 -14.65 -3.50
C ARG A 97 -1.05 -15.50 -3.91
N ARG A 98 -1.27 -16.49 -4.78
CA ARG A 98 -0.19 -17.44 -5.13
C ARG A 98 0.98 -16.78 -5.86
N LEU A 99 0.70 -16.06 -6.92
CA LEU A 99 1.76 -15.42 -7.72
C LEU A 99 2.54 -14.37 -6.93
N PRO A 100 1.89 -13.43 -6.22
CA PRO A 100 2.65 -12.49 -5.40
C PRO A 100 3.50 -13.15 -4.33
N ARG A 101 3.00 -14.21 -3.69
CA ARG A 101 3.79 -14.96 -2.70
C ARG A 101 5.01 -15.61 -3.31
N LEU A 102 4.85 -16.21 -4.48
CA LEU A 102 5.95 -16.84 -5.18
C LEU A 102 6.99 -15.81 -5.59
N LEU A 103 6.55 -14.68 -6.15
CA LEU A 103 7.46 -13.62 -6.59
C LEU A 103 8.27 -13.06 -5.44
N ARG A 104 7.66 -12.90 -4.26
CA ARG A 104 8.38 -12.38 -3.08
C ARG A 104 9.50 -13.29 -2.61
N ARG A 105 9.45 -14.58 -2.96
CA ARG A 105 10.49 -15.54 -2.60
C ARG A 105 11.71 -15.44 -3.51
N LEU A 106 11.60 -14.80 -4.66
CA LEU A 106 12.71 -14.68 -5.58
C LEU A 106 13.73 -13.68 -5.05
N PRO A 107 15.04 -14.06 -5.01
CA PRO A 107 16.07 -13.11 -4.58
C PRO A 107 16.08 -11.87 -5.46
N GLY A 108 16.14 -10.70 -4.85
CA GLY A 108 16.19 -9.44 -5.57
C GLY A 108 14.84 -8.93 -6.11
N PHE A 109 13.77 -9.71 -5.99
CA PHE A 109 12.47 -9.28 -6.51
C PHE A 109 11.93 -8.05 -5.76
N MET A 110 11.91 -8.09 -4.43
CA MET A 110 11.33 -6.99 -3.66
C MET A 110 12.09 -5.67 -3.82
N PRO A 111 13.43 -5.64 -3.83
CA PRO A 111 14.14 -4.39 -4.14
C PRO A 111 13.74 -3.80 -5.50
N VAL A 112 13.58 -4.64 -6.52
CA VAL A 112 13.15 -4.20 -7.85
C VAL A 112 11.71 -3.70 -7.80
N ALA A 113 10.84 -4.43 -7.12
CA ALA A 113 9.43 -4.04 -6.97
C ALA A 113 9.30 -2.70 -6.25
N ARG A 114 10.10 -2.48 -5.22
CA ARG A 114 10.10 -1.20 -4.48
C ARG A 114 10.58 -0.05 -5.37
N ALA A 115 11.61 -0.29 -6.17
CA ALA A 115 12.11 0.72 -7.10
C ALA A 115 11.08 1.02 -8.18
N ALA A 116 10.43 0.00 -8.72
CA ALA A 116 9.37 0.16 -9.71
C ALA A 116 8.19 0.93 -9.13
N TYR A 117 7.81 0.62 -7.90
CA TYR A 117 6.72 1.34 -7.23
C TYR A 117 7.06 2.82 -7.10
N ARG A 118 8.27 3.14 -6.64
CA ARG A 118 8.69 4.55 -6.49
C ARG A 118 8.69 5.28 -7.81
N PHE A 119 9.11 4.62 -8.89
CA PHE A 119 9.08 5.19 -10.22
C PHE A 119 7.65 5.52 -10.64
N VAL A 120 6.74 4.56 -10.52
CA VAL A 120 5.33 4.75 -10.87
C VAL A 120 4.69 5.83 -9.99
N ALA A 121 4.97 5.81 -8.69
CA ALA A 121 4.40 6.77 -7.76
C ALA A 121 4.86 8.20 -8.06
N SER A 122 6.12 8.38 -8.43
CA SER A 122 6.64 9.70 -8.77
C SER A 122 6.13 10.21 -10.12
N HIS A 123 5.64 9.29 -10.98
CA HIS A 123 5.10 9.64 -12.29
C HIS A 123 3.60 9.37 -12.40
N ARG A 124 2.90 9.31 -11.26
CA ARG A 124 1.49 8.92 -11.26
C ARG A 124 0.57 9.85 -12.03
N VAL A 125 0.94 11.12 -12.21
CA VAL A 125 0.16 12.03 -13.05
C VAL A 125 0.17 11.54 -14.49
N VAL A 126 1.34 11.12 -14.98
CA VAL A 126 1.49 10.58 -16.34
C VAL A 126 0.72 9.28 -16.48
N PHE A 127 0.87 8.36 -15.52
CA PHE A 127 0.15 7.10 -15.53
C PHE A 127 -1.35 7.29 -15.40
N SER A 128 -1.77 8.30 -14.67
CA SER A 128 -3.19 8.64 -14.55
C SER A 128 -3.77 9.04 -15.90
N ARG A 129 -3.02 9.79 -16.69
CA ARG A 129 -3.45 10.19 -18.04
C ARG A 129 -3.51 8.98 -18.98
N ILE A 130 -2.52 8.11 -18.92
CA ILE A 130 -2.46 6.92 -19.77
C ILE A 130 -3.59 5.96 -19.46
N SER A 131 -3.94 5.85 -18.17
CA SER A 131 -4.96 4.92 -17.70
C SER A 131 -6.38 5.49 -17.77
N ARG A 132 -6.53 6.69 -18.26
CA ARG A 132 -7.75 7.47 -18.14
C ARG A 132 -9.02 6.84 -18.73
N PRO A 133 -8.98 6.08 -19.81
CA PRO A 133 -10.21 5.52 -20.37
C PRO A 133 -10.84 4.41 -19.54
N TRP A 134 -10.28 4.07 -18.47
CA TRP A 134 -10.82 2.99 -17.63
C TRP A 134 -12.09 3.45 -16.91
#